data_1b3d079ff3b25ea599ef9fa2bb20feb0
#
_entry.id   1b3d079ff3b25ea599ef9fa2bb20feb0
#
_cell.length_a   1.000
_cell.length_b   1.000
_cell.length_c   1.000
_cell.angle_alpha   90.00
_cell.angle_beta   90.00
_cell.angle_gamma   90.00
#
_symmetry.space_group_name_H-M   'P 1'
#
loop_
_entity.id
_entity.type
_entity.pdbx_description
1 polymer ?
#
loop_
_entity_poly.entity_id
_entity_poly.type
_entity_poly.pdbx_seq_one_letter_code
_entity_poly.pdbx_strand_id
1 'polypeptide(L)'
;HKIIEPEEVFAKTGYSRPHTIHCGPEGIYVSTLGGGGADGTDGPPGIFIMDCETFDILGRYEMDRGIQDKHYDFWWNLPRDYMVSSEWGLPPQFENGLVAEDLLSNKYGHSLHFWDLRGRKNIQTIDLGENHQMALEVRPAHDPAKQYGFCGVVVDTTNLQGAIFTWWRKDDGTFEARKTITIDPQPADP
;
A
#
# COMPACT_ATOMS: atom_id res chain seq x y z
N HIS A 1 4.70 -28.03 -7.17
CA HIS A 1 3.78 -26.90 -7.05
C HIS A 1 3.15 -26.92 -5.66
N LYS A 2 3.04 -25.77 -5.01
CA LYS A 2 2.32 -25.57 -3.76
C LYS A 2 1.16 -24.61 -4.01
N ILE A 3 -0.02 -24.97 -3.54
CA ILE A 3 -1.18 -24.10 -3.46
C ILE A 3 -1.30 -23.70 -1.99
N ILE A 4 -1.51 -22.42 -1.76
CA ILE A 4 -1.80 -21.88 -0.42
C ILE A 4 -3.23 -21.38 -0.47
N GLU A 5 -4.08 -22.01 0.33
CA GLU A 5 -5.49 -21.69 0.37
C GLU A 5 -5.75 -20.42 1.20
N PRO A 6 -6.80 -19.66 0.90
CA PRO A 6 -7.14 -18.44 1.65
C PRO A 6 -7.27 -18.67 3.15
N GLU A 7 -7.81 -19.81 3.54
CA GLU A 7 -7.99 -20.20 4.94
C GLU A 7 -6.66 -20.36 5.67
N GLU A 8 -5.61 -20.84 4.97
CA GLU A 8 -4.26 -20.95 5.55
C GLU A 8 -3.66 -19.57 5.77
N VAL A 9 -3.82 -18.64 4.80
CA VAL A 9 -3.37 -17.26 4.94
C VAL A 9 -4.04 -16.61 6.14
N PHE A 10 -5.37 -16.71 6.22
CA PHE A 10 -6.14 -16.12 7.31
C PHE A 10 -5.79 -16.73 8.67
N ALA A 11 -5.70 -18.06 8.77
CA ALA A 11 -5.38 -18.74 10.02
C ALA A 11 -4.00 -18.36 10.59
N LYS A 12 -3.00 -18.13 9.71
CA LYS A 12 -1.62 -17.83 10.12
C LYS A 12 -1.36 -16.33 10.32
N THR A 13 -2.13 -15.47 9.65
CA THR A 13 -1.86 -14.02 9.63
C THR A 13 -3.06 -13.18 10.06
N GLY A 14 -4.28 -13.68 9.96
CA GLY A 14 -5.51 -12.90 10.08
C GLY A 14 -5.70 -11.93 8.92
N TYR A 15 -4.94 -12.09 7.82
CA TYR A 15 -5.01 -11.28 6.62
C TYR A 15 -5.73 -12.01 5.49
N SER A 16 -6.22 -11.27 4.53
CA SER A 16 -6.90 -11.83 3.36
C SER A 16 -6.68 -10.98 2.12
N ARG A 17 -7.02 -11.53 0.96
CA ARG A 17 -6.88 -10.88 -0.35
C ARG A 17 -5.43 -10.47 -0.65
N PRO A 18 -4.52 -11.44 -0.84
CA PRO A 18 -3.15 -11.17 -1.29
C PRO A 18 -3.14 -10.34 -2.57
N HIS A 19 -2.24 -9.36 -2.64
CA HIS A 19 -2.18 -8.42 -3.75
C HIS A 19 -0.78 -8.33 -4.36
N THR A 20 0.13 -7.54 -3.78
CA THR A 20 1.48 -7.33 -4.28
C THR A 20 2.48 -8.32 -3.67
N ILE A 21 3.40 -8.85 -4.47
CA ILE A 21 4.38 -9.85 -4.06
C ILE A 21 5.78 -9.39 -4.45
N HIS A 22 6.69 -9.36 -3.49
CA HIS A 22 8.11 -9.05 -3.71
C HIS A 22 9.04 -9.98 -2.93
N CYS A 23 10.18 -10.35 -3.55
CA CYS A 23 11.26 -11.01 -2.83
C CYS A 23 12.01 -9.97 -1.99
N GLY A 24 12.17 -10.22 -0.72
CA GLY A 24 12.78 -9.30 0.23
C GLY A 24 13.87 -9.96 1.09
N PRO A 25 14.40 -9.23 2.08
CA PRO A 25 15.57 -9.71 2.83
C PRO A 25 15.30 -10.94 3.69
N GLU A 26 14.06 -11.20 4.09
CA GLU A 26 13.69 -12.29 4.99
C GLU A 26 12.84 -13.38 4.32
N GLY A 27 12.52 -13.23 3.04
CA GLY A 27 11.67 -14.16 2.30
C GLY A 27 10.85 -13.48 1.22
N ILE A 28 9.67 -14.02 0.95
CA ILE A 28 8.69 -13.45 0.02
C ILE A 28 7.70 -12.64 0.84
N TYR A 29 7.60 -11.36 0.54
CA TYR A 29 6.66 -10.43 1.16
C TYR A 29 5.41 -10.33 0.31
N VAL A 30 4.26 -10.42 0.93
CA VAL A 30 2.95 -10.38 0.26
C VAL A 30 2.07 -9.35 0.94
N SER A 31 1.66 -8.32 0.22
CA SER A 31 0.64 -7.39 0.73
C SER A 31 -0.75 -8.00 0.66
N THR A 32 -1.65 -7.49 1.47
CA THR A 32 -3.04 -7.94 1.52
C THR A 32 -3.97 -6.74 1.64
N LEU A 33 -5.14 -6.85 1.02
CA LEU A 33 -6.14 -5.79 1.05
C LEU A 33 -7.09 -5.88 2.26
N GLY A 34 -7.04 -7.01 2.98
CA GLY A 34 -7.87 -7.24 4.17
C GLY A 34 -9.32 -7.61 3.86
N GLY A 35 -10.19 -7.53 4.86
CA GLY A 35 -11.61 -7.75 4.71
C GLY A 35 -12.02 -9.19 4.34
N GLY A 36 -11.41 -10.21 4.99
CA GLY A 36 -11.60 -11.62 4.68
C GLY A 36 -12.87 -12.29 5.19
N GLY A 37 -13.71 -11.55 5.92
CA GLY A 37 -15.00 -12.07 6.41
C GLY A 37 -16.08 -12.10 5.34
N ALA A 38 -17.18 -12.78 5.66
CA ALA A 38 -18.32 -12.91 4.75
C ALA A 38 -18.96 -11.57 4.36
N ASP A 39 -18.84 -10.57 5.22
CA ASP A 39 -19.28 -9.19 5.01
C ASP A 39 -18.16 -8.28 4.44
N GLY A 40 -16.97 -8.83 4.20
CA GLY A 40 -15.82 -8.10 3.69
C GLY A 40 -15.11 -7.20 4.71
N THR A 41 -15.51 -7.22 5.98
CA THR A 41 -14.97 -6.34 7.03
C THR A 41 -13.95 -7.00 7.94
N ASP A 42 -13.89 -8.34 7.96
CA ASP A 42 -13.00 -9.08 8.86
C ASP A 42 -11.56 -9.04 8.41
N GLY A 43 -10.69 -8.87 9.36
CA GLY A 43 -9.25 -8.86 9.20
C GLY A 43 -8.72 -7.54 8.64
N PRO A 44 -7.64 -7.02 9.22
CA PRO A 44 -6.97 -5.85 8.69
C PRO A 44 -6.24 -6.20 7.39
N PRO A 45 -5.91 -5.20 6.55
CA PRO A 45 -4.89 -5.34 5.53
C PRO A 45 -3.50 -5.40 6.17
N GLY A 46 -2.48 -5.79 5.43
CA GLY A 46 -1.11 -5.78 5.91
C GLY A 46 -0.15 -6.51 4.99
N ILE A 47 1.01 -6.87 5.50
CA ILE A 47 2.03 -7.64 4.80
C ILE A 47 2.33 -8.90 5.60
N PHE A 48 2.43 -10.04 4.94
CA PHE A 48 2.97 -11.25 5.54
C PHE A 48 4.22 -11.72 4.81
N ILE A 49 5.00 -12.55 5.49
CA ILE A 49 6.24 -13.12 4.95
C ILE A 49 6.07 -14.61 4.76
N MET A 50 6.61 -15.10 3.65
CA MET A 50 6.71 -16.53 3.34
C MET A 50 8.19 -16.91 3.17
N ASP A 51 8.50 -18.12 3.53
CA ASP A 51 9.79 -18.75 3.24
C ASP A 51 9.98 -18.89 1.72
N CYS A 52 11.16 -18.55 1.21
CA CYS A 52 11.43 -18.55 -0.24
C CYS A 52 11.73 -19.95 -0.81
N GLU A 53 11.99 -20.94 0.03
CA GLU A 53 12.27 -22.33 -0.40
C GLU A 53 11.05 -23.23 -0.22
N THR A 54 10.41 -23.16 0.94
CA THR A 54 9.26 -24.01 1.28
C THR A 54 7.91 -23.40 0.94
N PHE A 55 7.87 -22.09 0.76
CA PHE A 55 6.66 -21.28 0.60
C PHE A 55 5.71 -21.40 1.82
N ASP A 56 6.25 -21.68 2.99
CA ASP A 56 5.48 -21.65 4.22
C ASP A 56 5.26 -20.22 4.68
N ILE A 57 4.05 -19.92 5.14
CA ILE A 57 3.74 -18.61 5.73
C ILE A 57 4.42 -18.55 7.10
N LEU A 58 5.34 -17.58 7.25
CA LEU A 58 6.11 -17.34 8.48
C LEU A 58 5.35 -16.48 9.48
N GLY A 59 4.40 -15.66 9.00
CA GLY A 59 3.58 -14.79 9.83
C GLY A 59 3.51 -13.36 9.30
N ARG A 60 2.99 -12.44 10.12
CA ARG A 60 2.88 -11.03 9.79
C ARG A 60 4.27 -10.38 9.72
N TYR A 61 4.41 -9.41 8.80
CA TYR A 61 5.57 -8.54 8.77
C TYR A 61 5.53 -7.51 9.90
N GLU A 62 4.42 -6.82 10.07
CA GLU A 62 4.34 -5.67 10.96
C GLU A 62 4.38 -6.08 12.45
N MET A 63 5.33 -5.49 13.17
CA MET A 63 5.38 -5.52 14.64
C MET A 63 4.64 -4.32 15.24
N ASP A 64 4.68 -3.19 14.56
CA ASP A 64 3.94 -1.98 14.90
C ASP A 64 3.50 -1.30 13.59
N ARG A 65 2.22 -1.35 13.31
CA ARG A 65 1.65 -0.86 12.06
C ARG A 65 1.20 0.61 12.11
N GLY A 66 1.33 1.27 13.26
CA GLY A 66 0.85 2.63 13.42
C GLY A 66 -0.66 2.73 13.13
N ILE A 67 -1.04 3.74 12.35
CA ILE A 67 -2.44 4.05 12.02
C ILE A 67 -2.92 3.44 10.70
N GLN A 68 -2.11 2.62 10.01
CA GLN A 68 -2.49 2.05 8.72
C GLN A 68 -3.73 1.17 8.85
N ASP A 69 -4.79 1.51 8.14
CA ASP A 69 -6.06 0.76 8.08
C ASP A 69 -6.41 0.26 6.68
N LYS A 70 -5.70 0.71 5.66
CA LYS A 70 -5.81 0.26 4.27
C LYS A 70 -4.43 -0.09 3.73
N HIS A 71 -4.39 -0.85 2.65
CA HIS A 71 -3.14 -1.23 2.01
C HIS A 71 -3.36 -1.42 0.51
N TYR A 72 -2.27 -1.28 -0.25
CA TYR A 72 -2.25 -1.66 -1.66
C TYR A 72 -0.88 -2.20 -2.03
N ASP A 73 0.09 -1.34 -2.30
CA ASP A 73 1.42 -1.66 -2.78
C ASP A 73 2.48 -1.33 -1.74
N PHE A 74 3.65 -1.90 -1.89
CA PHE A 74 4.81 -1.57 -1.07
C PHE A 74 6.10 -1.76 -1.85
N TRP A 75 7.14 -1.03 -1.48
CA TRP A 75 8.48 -1.19 -2.00
C TRP A 75 9.48 -0.67 -0.98
N TRP A 76 10.75 -1.00 -1.16
CA TRP A 76 11.82 -0.65 -0.24
C TRP A 76 13.03 -0.02 -0.91
N ASN A 77 13.84 0.66 -0.10
CA ASN A 77 15.22 0.99 -0.37
C ASN A 77 16.10 0.17 0.59
N LEU A 78 16.59 -0.98 0.15
CA LEU A 78 17.33 -1.91 1.01
C LEU A 78 18.60 -1.30 1.61
N PRO A 79 19.46 -0.56 0.87
CA PRO A 79 20.65 0.06 1.43
C PRO A 79 20.35 1.11 2.51
N ARG A 80 19.15 1.65 2.55
CA ARG A 80 18.73 2.68 3.50
C ARG A 80 17.79 2.18 4.57
N ASP A 81 17.46 0.89 4.52
CA ASP A 81 16.67 0.17 5.50
C ASP A 81 15.28 0.77 5.76
N TYR A 82 14.60 1.19 4.70
CA TYR A 82 13.21 1.62 4.80
C TYR A 82 12.33 1.01 3.71
N MET A 83 11.06 0.90 4.01
CA MET A 83 10.00 0.52 3.09
C MET A 83 8.97 1.65 3.03
N VAL A 84 8.28 1.77 1.92
CA VAL A 84 7.10 2.61 1.74
C VAL A 84 5.93 1.74 1.33
N SER A 85 4.74 2.02 1.84
CA SER A 85 3.49 1.40 1.39
C SER A 85 2.41 2.45 1.16
N SER A 86 1.41 2.05 0.38
CA SER A 86 0.31 2.89 -0.05
C SER A 86 -1.05 2.29 0.32
N GLU A 87 -2.12 3.04 0.06
CA GLU A 87 -3.48 2.69 0.44
C GLU A 87 -4.44 2.77 -0.75
N TRP A 88 -5.27 1.76 -0.91
CA TRP A 88 -6.38 1.82 -1.87
C TRP A 88 -7.71 2.06 -1.17
N GLY A 89 -8.38 0.99 -0.76
CA GLY A 89 -9.69 0.99 -0.14
C GLY A 89 -9.92 -0.33 0.58
N LEU A 90 -11.05 -0.43 1.24
CA LEU A 90 -11.50 -1.70 1.79
C LEU A 90 -12.23 -2.50 0.70
N PRO A 91 -12.17 -3.84 0.73
CA PRO A 91 -12.77 -4.71 -0.29
C PRO A 91 -14.20 -4.38 -0.68
N PRO A 92 -15.14 -4.07 0.23
CA PRO A 92 -16.50 -3.70 -0.15
C PRO A 92 -16.60 -2.46 -1.05
N GLN A 93 -15.56 -1.61 -1.07
CA GLN A 93 -15.54 -0.38 -1.85
C GLN A 93 -15.17 -0.59 -3.33
N PHE A 94 -14.61 -1.76 -3.69
CA PHE A 94 -14.13 -2.00 -5.06
C PHE A 94 -14.45 -3.39 -5.63
N GLU A 95 -14.72 -4.42 -4.82
CA GLU A 95 -14.91 -5.80 -5.33
C GLU A 95 -16.13 -5.96 -6.25
N ASN A 96 -17.16 -5.16 -6.04
CA ASN A 96 -18.36 -5.17 -6.87
C ASN A 96 -18.47 -3.93 -7.78
N GLY A 97 -17.33 -3.32 -8.08
CA GLY A 97 -17.20 -2.05 -8.78
C GLY A 97 -16.98 -0.88 -7.83
N LEU A 98 -16.55 0.25 -8.40
CA LEU A 98 -16.28 1.46 -7.62
C LEU A 98 -17.58 2.00 -6.99
N VAL A 99 -17.54 2.26 -5.68
CA VAL A 99 -18.65 2.89 -4.97
C VAL A 99 -18.50 4.41 -5.05
N ALA A 100 -19.26 5.03 -5.93
CA ALA A 100 -19.16 6.47 -6.20
C ALA A 100 -19.43 7.33 -4.95
N GLU A 101 -20.37 6.91 -4.09
CA GLU A 101 -20.66 7.62 -2.84
C GLU A 101 -19.45 7.60 -1.89
N ASP A 102 -18.72 6.48 -1.81
CA ASP A 102 -17.52 6.37 -1.00
C ASP A 102 -16.38 7.23 -1.57
N LEU A 103 -16.29 7.32 -2.89
CA LEU A 103 -15.34 8.21 -3.54
C LEU A 103 -15.63 9.68 -3.21
N LEU A 104 -16.88 10.11 -3.38
CA LEU A 104 -17.29 11.50 -3.10
C LEU A 104 -17.24 11.85 -1.60
N SER A 105 -17.27 10.84 -0.73
CA SER A 105 -17.14 10.99 0.72
C SER A 105 -15.69 10.81 1.21
N ASN A 106 -14.71 10.78 0.30
CA ASN A 106 -13.27 10.68 0.58
C ASN A 106 -12.88 9.47 1.46
N LYS A 107 -13.50 8.31 1.23
CA LYS A 107 -13.26 7.11 2.06
C LYS A 107 -12.15 6.20 1.56
N TYR A 108 -11.64 6.40 0.35
CA TYR A 108 -10.51 5.63 -0.15
C TYR A 108 -9.19 6.14 0.44
N GLY A 109 -8.18 5.28 0.39
CA GLY A 109 -6.88 5.58 0.97
C GLY A 109 -6.15 6.71 0.25
N HIS A 110 -5.48 7.56 1.03
CA HIS A 110 -4.77 8.75 0.57
C HIS A 110 -3.47 8.98 1.35
N SER A 111 -2.92 7.91 1.93
CA SER A 111 -1.72 8.00 2.75
C SER A 111 -0.56 7.16 2.20
N LEU A 112 0.65 7.61 2.50
CA LEU A 112 1.87 6.83 2.39
C LEU A 112 2.40 6.51 3.78
N HIS A 113 2.78 5.25 3.99
CA HIS A 113 3.37 4.79 5.25
C HIS A 113 4.83 4.43 5.03
N PHE A 114 5.70 5.00 5.85
CA PHE A 114 7.13 4.71 5.84
C PHE A 114 7.49 3.83 7.04
N TRP A 115 8.31 2.85 6.79
CA TRP A 115 8.63 1.79 7.74
C TRP A 115 10.13 1.67 7.94
N ASP A 116 10.55 1.48 9.17
CA ASP A 116 11.82 0.82 9.46
C ASP A 116 11.71 -0.62 8.98
N LEU A 117 12.43 -0.98 7.93
CA LEU A 117 12.27 -2.25 7.24
C LEU A 117 12.64 -3.44 8.15
N ARG A 118 13.75 -3.36 8.88
CA ARG A 118 14.19 -4.42 9.79
C ARG A 118 13.50 -4.38 11.13
N GLY A 119 13.24 -3.18 11.64
CA GLY A 119 12.47 -2.98 12.86
C GLY A 119 10.99 -3.33 12.71
N ARG A 120 10.50 -3.46 11.46
CA ARG A 120 9.11 -3.83 11.12
C ARG A 120 8.08 -2.90 11.77
N LYS A 121 8.42 -1.60 11.82
CA LYS A 121 7.61 -0.58 12.48
C LYS A 121 7.29 0.55 11.53
N ASN A 122 6.06 1.03 11.59
CA ASN A 122 5.71 2.29 10.96
C ASN A 122 6.44 3.43 11.70
N ILE A 123 7.21 4.23 10.95
CA ILE A 123 7.98 5.35 11.49
C ILE A 123 7.42 6.70 11.11
N GLN A 124 6.62 6.76 10.05
CA GLN A 124 5.95 7.98 9.61
C GLN A 124 4.80 7.65 8.66
N THR A 125 3.71 8.39 8.80
CA THR A 125 2.62 8.41 7.83
C THR A 125 2.50 9.82 7.25
N ILE A 126 2.36 9.91 5.93
CA ILE A 126 2.12 11.16 5.22
C ILE A 126 0.73 11.09 4.58
N ASP A 127 -0.14 11.99 5.00
CA ASP A 127 -1.43 12.24 4.37
C ASP A 127 -1.20 13.08 3.10
N LEU A 128 -1.64 12.58 1.95
CA LEU A 128 -1.55 13.27 0.65
C LEU A 128 -2.69 14.28 0.44
N GLY A 129 -3.62 14.34 1.38
CA GLY A 129 -4.84 15.14 1.35
C GLY A 129 -6.06 14.30 0.98
N GLU A 130 -7.13 14.45 1.74
CA GLU A 130 -8.35 13.63 1.65
C GLU A 130 -8.98 13.57 0.25
N ASN A 131 -8.77 14.59 -0.59
CA ASN A 131 -9.26 14.61 -1.97
C ASN A 131 -8.44 13.72 -2.93
N HIS A 132 -7.22 13.32 -2.55
CA HIS A 132 -6.32 12.53 -3.39
C HIS A 132 -6.53 11.03 -3.15
N GLN A 133 -7.62 10.51 -3.69
CA GLN A 133 -8.11 9.18 -3.42
C GLN A 133 -7.37 8.09 -4.22
N MET A 134 -7.21 6.92 -3.60
CA MET A 134 -6.56 5.74 -4.17
C MET A 134 -5.08 6.02 -4.47
N ALA A 135 -4.29 6.16 -3.41
CA ALA A 135 -2.84 6.17 -3.49
C ALA A 135 -2.37 4.74 -3.77
N LEU A 136 -2.06 4.42 -5.03
CA LEU A 136 -1.81 3.06 -5.46
C LEU A 136 -0.32 2.74 -5.53
N GLU A 137 0.23 2.66 -6.74
CA GLU A 137 1.58 2.21 -7.00
C GLU A 137 2.63 3.10 -6.33
N VAL A 138 3.56 2.49 -5.61
CA VAL A 138 4.73 3.17 -5.04
C VAL A 138 6.02 2.63 -5.65
N ARG A 139 6.89 3.53 -6.09
CA ARG A 139 8.16 3.15 -6.72
C ARG A 139 9.28 4.08 -6.24
N PRO A 140 10.22 3.57 -5.43
CA PRO A 140 11.49 4.26 -5.19
C PRO A 140 12.28 4.44 -6.48
N ALA A 141 13.19 5.41 -6.50
CA ALA A 141 14.14 5.58 -7.59
C ALA A 141 14.94 4.28 -7.83
N HIS A 142 15.23 3.96 -9.09
CA HIS A 142 16.03 2.78 -9.45
C HIS A 142 17.46 2.83 -8.90
N ASP A 143 18.03 4.01 -8.83
CA ASP A 143 19.32 4.21 -8.16
C ASP A 143 19.11 4.24 -6.64
N PRO A 144 19.59 3.24 -5.89
CA PRO A 144 19.36 3.15 -4.45
C PRO A 144 20.09 4.25 -3.64
N ALA A 145 21.02 4.96 -4.26
CA ALA A 145 21.64 6.14 -3.65
C ALA A 145 20.66 7.33 -3.59
N LYS A 146 19.64 7.33 -4.43
CA LYS A 146 18.58 8.34 -4.46
C LYS A 146 17.53 8.01 -3.41
N GLN A 147 17.18 8.98 -2.60
CA GLN A 147 16.22 8.82 -1.51
C GLN A 147 14.89 9.49 -1.83
N TYR A 148 14.36 9.23 -3.01
CA TYR A 148 13.04 9.68 -3.44
C TYR A 148 12.30 8.55 -4.18
N GLY A 149 11.03 8.76 -4.40
CA GLY A 149 10.20 7.89 -5.22
C GLY A 149 8.89 8.56 -5.59
N PHE A 150 8.00 7.78 -6.18
CA PHE A 150 6.74 8.25 -6.74
C PHE A 150 5.59 7.41 -6.24
N CYS A 151 4.43 8.04 -6.12
CA CYS A 151 3.16 7.38 -5.89
C CYS A 151 2.13 7.89 -6.90
N GLY A 152 1.44 6.95 -7.55
CA GLY A 152 0.28 7.25 -8.39
C GLY A 152 -0.97 7.42 -7.53
N VAL A 153 -1.71 8.50 -7.75
CA VAL A 153 -3.03 8.76 -7.17
C VAL A 153 -4.06 8.76 -8.29
N VAL A 154 -5.07 7.93 -8.15
CA VAL A 154 -6.04 7.72 -9.24
C VAL A 154 -6.89 8.95 -9.48
N VAL A 155 -7.38 9.57 -8.42
CA VAL A 155 -8.28 10.71 -8.57
C VAL A 155 -8.16 11.74 -7.45
N ASP A 156 -8.08 13.00 -7.85
CA ASP A 156 -8.38 14.17 -7.03
C ASP A 156 -9.88 14.47 -7.18
N THR A 157 -10.66 14.23 -6.15
CA THR A 157 -12.12 14.36 -6.19
C THR A 157 -12.61 15.79 -6.39
N THR A 158 -11.73 16.79 -6.23
CA THR A 158 -12.07 18.20 -6.47
C THR A 158 -12.29 18.50 -7.96
N ASN A 159 -11.55 17.83 -8.84
CA ASN A 159 -11.52 18.15 -10.27
C ASN A 159 -11.44 16.92 -11.19
N LEU A 160 -11.51 15.72 -10.61
CA LEU A 160 -11.44 14.44 -11.31
C LEU A 160 -10.12 14.22 -12.07
N GLN A 161 -9.04 14.82 -11.60
CA GLN A 161 -7.70 14.68 -12.18
C GLN A 161 -6.96 13.52 -11.50
N GLY A 162 -6.18 12.76 -12.25
CA GLY A 162 -5.16 11.90 -11.70
C GLY A 162 -3.93 12.72 -11.26
N ALA A 163 -3.12 12.14 -10.37
CA ALA A 163 -1.92 12.82 -9.89
C ALA A 163 -0.75 11.86 -9.68
N ILE A 164 0.47 12.41 -9.76
CA ILE A 164 1.66 11.72 -9.26
C ILE A 164 2.26 12.57 -8.16
N PHE A 165 2.45 11.94 -7.02
CA PHE A 165 3.19 12.49 -5.89
C PHE A 165 4.63 12.00 -5.93
N THR A 166 5.57 12.91 -5.71
CA THR A 166 6.96 12.58 -5.40
C THR A 166 7.14 12.66 -3.90
N TRP A 167 7.71 11.62 -3.32
CA TRP A 167 8.14 11.61 -1.93
C TRP A 167 9.67 11.53 -1.86
N TRP A 168 10.26 12.02 -0.78
CA TRP A 168 11.72 11.97 -0.56
C TRP A 168 12.04 11.92 0.94
N ARG A 169 13.19 11.36 1.24
CA ARG A 169 13.74 11.36 2.59
C ARG A 169 14.61 12.58 2.79
N LYS A 170 14.43 13.28 3.89
CA LYS A 170 15.23 14.44 4.29
C LYS A 170 16.50 14.02 5.02
N ASP A 171 17.40 14.98 5.26
CA ASP A 171 18.65 14.76 5.98
C ASP A 171 18.42 14.40 7.46
N ASP A 172 17.32 14.83 8.04
CA ASP A 172 16.90 14.46 9.40
C ASP A 172 16.28 13.07 9.50
N GLY A 173 16.15 12.37 8.37
CA GLY A 173 15.60 11.03 8.29
C GLY A 173 14.08 10.95 8.13
N THR A 174 13.37 12.06 8.24
CA THR A 174 11.92 12.13 8.00
C THR A 174 11.62 12.17 6.50
N PHE A 175 10.36 11.94 6.14
CA PHE A 175 9.91 11.94 4.75
C PHE A 175 8.97 13.11 4.48
N GLU A 176 8.96 13.57 3.24
CA GLU A 176 8.02 14.53 2.70
C GLU A 176 7.46 14.03 1.36
N ALA A 177 6.27 14.51 1.00
CA ALA A 177 5.65 14.25 -0.30
C ALA A 177 5.01 15.52 -0.85
N ARG A 178 4.96 15.62 -2.18
CA ARG A 178 4.22 16.69 -2.87
C ARG A 178 3.67 16.20 -4.20
N LYS A 179 2.55 16.77 -4.62
CA LYS A 179 2.01 16.58 -5.96
C LYS A 179 2.96 17.24 -6.98
N THR A 180 3.44 16.47 -7.95
CA THR A 180 4.40 16.91 -8.98
C THR A 180 3.85 16.88 -10.38
N ILE A 181 2.90 15.99 -10.65
CA ILE A 181 2.24 15.86 -11.94
C ILE A 181 0.74 15.80 -11.72
N THR A 182 0.00 16.51 -12.56
CA THR A 182 -1.46 16.43 -12.68
C THR A 182 -1.80 15.85 -14.05
N ILE A 183 -2.75 14.93 -14.08
CA ILE A 183 -3.21 14.27 -15.30
C ILE A 183 -4.67 14.66 -15.50
N ASP A 184 -4.93 15.48 -16.50
CA ASP A 184 -6.28 15.96 -16.80
C ASP A 184 -7.17 14.81 -17.31
N PRO A 185 -8.47 14.80 -16.95
CA PRO A 185 -9.42 13.86 -17.50
C PRO A 185 -9.57 14.08 -19.01
N GLN A 186 -9.70 12.98 -19.73
CA GLN A 186 -10.01 13.05 -21.16
C GLN A 186 -11.51 12.84 -21.36
N PRO A 187 -12.16 13.54 -22.30
CA PRO A 187 -13.53 13.24 -22.68
C PRO A 187 -13.62 11.76 -23.11
N ALA A 188 -14.67 11.08 -22.67
CA ALA A 188 -14.97 9.77 -23.25
C ALA A 188 -15.35 9.94 -24.72
N ASP A 189 -14.83 9.09 -25.59
CA ASP A 189 -15.31 9.02 -26.96
C ASP A 189 -16.80 8.64 -26.94
N PRO A 190 -17.63 9.26 -27.80
CA PRO A 190 -19.09 9.04 -27.82
C PRO A 190 -19.47 7.62 -28.25
#